data_f0939e1ef3ef3671ba4b9ff194a3546c
#
_entry.id   f0939e1ef3ef3671ba4b9ff194a3546c
#
_cell.length_a   1.000
_cell.length_b   1.000
_cell.length_c   1.000
_cell.angle_alpha   90.00
_cell.angle_beta   90.00
_cell.angle_gamma   90.00
#
_symmetry.space_group_name_H-M   'P 1'
#
loop_
_entity.id
_entity.type
_entity.pdbx_description
1 polymer ?
#
loop_
_entity_poly.entity_id
_entity_poly.type
_entity_poly.pdbx_seq_one_letter_code
_entity_poly.pdbx_strand_id
1 'polypeptide(L)'
;MGNNEDLEKGLRFHKEFTAMRQYIRENQIRDYDAFARYCREHKAGWAELLEDPGRTDTVKGYLEFLQVRAGKDQAGGLTHVK
;
A
#
# COMPACT_ATOMS: atom_id res chain seq x y z
N MET A 1 20.24 -15.16 14.19
CA MET A 1 19.94 -15.76 13.20
C MET A 1 18.73 -15.36 12.43
N GLY A 2 17.53 -15.35 12.90
CA GLY A 2 16.40 -14.86 12.15
C GLY A 2 16.54 -13.39 11.76
N ASN A 3 17.45 -12.68 12.39
CA ASN A 3 17.58 -11.24 12.18
C ASN A 3 17.95 -10.88 10.76
N ASN A 4 18.79 -11.69 10.11
CA ASN A 4 19.21 -11.38 8.75
C ASN A 4 18.05 -11.52 7.77
N GLU A 5 17.21 -12.53 7.98
CA GLU A 5 16.05 -12.73 7.11
C GLU A 5 15.06 -11.59 7.27
N ASP A 6 14.83 -11.18 8.51
CA ASP A 6 13.90 -10.08 8.76
C ASP A 6 14.41 -8.79 8.14
N LEU A 7 15.71 -8.56 8.25
CA LEU A 7 16.32 -7.37 7.68
C LEU A 7 16.21 -7.39 6.16
N GLU A 8 16.48 -8.55 5.55
CA GLU A 8 16.39 -8.67 4.10
C GLU A 8 14.98 -8.45 3.60
N LYS A 9 14.00 -9.03 4.32
CA LYS A 9 12.61 -8.83 3.93
C LYS A 9 12.19 -7.38 4.08
N GLY A 10 12.67 -6.73 5.13
CA GLY A 10 12.39 -5.32 5.31
C GLY A 10 12.94 -4.47 4.21
N LEU A 11 14.19 -4.74 3.81
CA LEU A 11 14.82 -4.00 2.73
C LEU A 11 14.11 -4.27 1.41
N ARG A 12 13.73 -5.52 1.18
CA ARG A 12 13.02 -5.89 -0.01
C ARG A 12 11.67 -5.20 -0.07
N PHE A 13 10.98 -5.17 1.06
CA PHE A 13 9.69 -4.49 1.13
C PHE A 13 9.86 -3.00 0.82
N HIS A 14 10.89 -2.40 1.36
CA HIS A 14 11.14 -0.99 1.12
C HIS A 14 11.34 -0.73 -0.37
N LYS A 15 12.06 -1.60 -1.05
CA LYS A 15 12.27 -1.48 -2.48
C LYS A 15 10.96 -1.68 -3.25
N GLU A 16 10.22 -2.72 -2.88
CA GLU A 16 9.00 -3.05 -3.60
C GLU A 16 7.85 -2.11 -3.29
N PHE A 17 7.94 -1.42 -2.17
CA PHE A 17 6.85 -0.55 -1.76
C PHE A 17 6.58 0.55 -2.78
N THR A 18 7.61 1.04 -3.44
CA THR A 18 7.42 2.03 -4.49
C THR A 18 6.56 1.47 -5.62
N ALA A 19 6.83 0.23 -6.02
CA ALA A 19 6.04 -0.43 -7.05
C ALA A 19 4.62 -0.70 -6.56
N MET A 20 4.48 -1.09 -5.29
CA MET A 20 3.15 -1.31 -4.71
C MET A 20 2.33 -0.03 -4.74
N ARG A 21 2.93 1.09 -4.35
CA ARG A 21 2.23 2.36 -4.36
C ARG A 21 1.82 2.75 -5.77
N GLN A 22 2.71 2.53 -6.72
CA GLN A 22 2.41 2.85 -8.11
C GLN A 22 1.23 2.03 -8.62
N TYR A 23 1.25 0.73 -8.33
CA TYR A 23 0.15 -0.14 -8.74
C TYR A 23 -1.17 0.30 -8.12
N ILE A 24 -1.14 0.62 -6.83
CA ILE A 24 -2.33 1.07 -6.12
C ILE A 24 -2.90 2.33 -6.77
N ARG A 25 -2.04 3.28 -7.11
CA ARG A 25 -2.50 4.52 -7.73
C ARG A 25 -3.04 4.29 -9.14
N GLU A 26 -2.34 3.49 -9.92
CA GLU A 26 -2.73 3.26 -11.31
C GLU A 26 -4.05 2.51 -11.42
N ASN A 27 -4.31 1.65 -10.45
CA ASN A 27 -5.52 0.85 -10.46
C ASN A 27 -6.58 1.36 -9.51
N GLN A 28 -6.32 2.51 -8.90
CA GLN A 28 -7.27 3.18 -8.02
C GLN A 28 -7.77 2.28 -6.90
N ILE A 29 -6.86 1.48 -6.37
CA ILE A 29 -7.18 0.60 -5.26
C ILE A 29 -7.35 1.44 -4.00
N ARG A 30 -8.43 1.21 -3.26
CA ARG A 30 -8.71 1.93 -2.02
C ARG A 30 -8.97 1.01 -0.86
N ASP A 31 -8.97 -0.30 -1.10
CA ASP A 31 -9.29 -1.29 -0.11
C ASP A 31 -8.12 -2.27 0.01
N TYR A 32 -7.67 -2.49 1.25
CA TYR A 32 -6.53 -3.37 1.46
C TYR A 32 -6.84 -4.80 1.02
N ASP A 33 -8.06 -5.28 1.27
CA ASP A 33 -8.41 -6.65 0.91
C ASP A 33 -8.30 -6.87 -0.58
N ALA A 34 -8.68 -5.88 -1.36
CA ALA A 34 -8.57 -5.98 -2.83
C ALA A 34 -7.10 -6.08 -3.23
N PHE A 35 -6.24 -5.27 -2.62
CA PHE A 35 -4.83 -5.30 -2.94
C PHE A 35 -4.20 -6.62 -2.48
N ALA A 36 -4.55 -7.10 -1.30
CA ALA A 36 -4.01 -8.34 -0.79
C ALA A 36 -4.40 -9.52 -1.69
N ARG A 37 -5.64 -9.50 -2.17
CA ARG A 37 -6.09 -10.56 -3.08
C ARG A 37 -5.29 -10.53 -4.36
N TYR A 38 -5.08 -9.36 -4.93
CA TYR A 38 -4.27 -9.24 -6.13
C TYR A 38 -2.86 -9.82 -5.89
N CYS A 39 -2.28 -9.49 -4.75
CA CYS A 39 -0.94 -9.99 -4.44
C CYS A 39 -0.93 -11.50 -4.37
N ARG A 40 -1.91 -12.09 -3.69
CA ARG A 40 -1.97 -13.55 -3.57
C ARG A 40 -2.12 -14.22 -4.93
N GLU A 41 -2.85 -13.58 -5.84
CA GLU A 41 -3.12 -14.20 -7.14
C GLU A 41 -2.03 -13.93 -8.16
N HIS A 42 -1.39 -12.79 -8.10
CA HIS A 42 -0.45 -12.39 -9.16
C HIS A 42 0.92 -11.98 -8.67
N LYS A 43 1.08 -11.65 -7.41
CA LYS A 43 2.36 -11.18 -6.87
C LYS A 43 2.65 -11.90 -5.56
N ALA A 44 2.91 -13.19 -5.65
CA ALA A 44 3.15 -13.99 -4.46
C ALA A 44 4.26 -13.42 -3.58
N GLY A 45 5.29 -12.83 -4.20
CA GLY A 45 6.37 -12.22 -3.44
C GLY A 45 5.89 -11.06 -2.58
N TRP A 46 4.97 -10.26 -3.11
CA TRP A 46 4.39 -9.17 -2.33
C TRP A 46 3.52 -9.72 -1.21
N ALA A 47 2.73 -10.77 -1.50
CA ALA A 47 1.89 -11.38 -0.48
C ALA A 47 2.74 -11.89 0.67
N GLU A 48 3.88 -12.48 0.36
CA GLU A 48 4.80 -12.97 1.38
C GLU A 48 5.30 -11.82 2.26
N LEU A 49 5.66 -10.70 1.64
CA LEU A 49 6.12 -9.54 2.39
C LEU A 49 5.03 -8.99 3.29
N LEU A 50 3.79 -9.07 2.86
CA LEU A 50 2.67 -8.52 3.61
C LEU A 50 2.19 -9.44 4.73
N GLU A 51 2.85 -10.58 4.93
CA GLU A 51 2.52 -11.43 6.07
C GLU A 51 2.92 -10.77 7.39
N ASP A 52 3.85 -9.86 7.36
CA ASP A 52 4.25 -9.14 8.55
C ASP A 52 3.25 -8.02 8.87
N PRO A 53 2.70 -8.01 10.10
CA PRO A 53 1.69 -7.00 10.45
C PRO A 53 2.16 -5.57 10.28
N GLY A 54 3.44 -5.29 10.56
CA GLY A 54 3.97 -3.95 10.40
C GLY A 54 3.95 -3.48 8.98
N ARG A 55 4.29 -4.38 8.05
CA ARG A 55 4.27 -4.03 6.63
C ARG A 55 2.84 -3.87 6.14
N THR A 56 1.96 -4.72 6.61
CA THR A 56 0.54 -4.61 6.29
C THR A 56 0.01 -3.26 6.74
N ASP A 57 0.36 -2.86 7.96
CA ASP A 57 -0.08 -1.56 8.48
C ASP A 57 0.44 -0.42 7.63
N THR A 58 1.64 -0.54 7.12
CA THR A 58 2.22 0.49 6.27
C THR A 58 1.39 0.66 5.00
N VAL A 59 1.01 -0.45 4.37
CA VAL A 59 0.20 -0.40 3.17
C VAL A 59 -1.20 0.14 3.48
N LYS A 60 -1.78 -0.30 4.58
CA LYS A 60 -3.10 0.20 4.98
C LYS A 60 -3.06 1.69 5.23
N GLY A 61 -1.98 2.16 5.85
CA GLY A 61 -1.82 3.59 6.09
C GLY A 61 -1.75 4.38 4.80
N TYR A 62 -1.06 3.84 3.80
CA TYR A 62 -0.99 4.50 2.52
C TYR A 62 -2.35 4.56 1.84
N LEU A 63 -3.11 3.46 1.89
CA LEU A 63 -4.45 3.44 1.31
C LEU A 63 -5.35 4.46 1.99
N GLU A 64 -5.26 4.54 3.32
CA GLU A 64 -6.03 5.50 4.09
C GLU A 64 -5.63 6.92 3.70
N PHE A 65 -4.35 7.14 3.53
CA PHE A 65 -3.84 8.45 3.11
C PHE A 65 -4.45 8.86 1.77
N LEU A 66 -4.52 7.92 0.82
CA LEU A 66 -5.09 8.21 -0.49
C LEU A 66 -6.58 8.54 -0.40
N GLN A 67 -7.30 7.84 0.47
CA GLN A 67 -8.72 8.11 0.66
C GLN A 67 -8.94 9.50 1.23
N VAL A 68 -8.16 9.85 2.23
CA VAL A 68 -8.27 11.16 2.85
C VAL A 68 -7.91 12.24 1.84
N ARG A 69 -6.86 12.01 1.07
CA ARG A 69 -6.42 12.98 0.08
C ARG A 69 -7.47 13.18 -1.00
N ALA A 70 -8.08 12.09 -1.46
CA ALA A 70 -9.12 12.19 -2.48
C ALA A 70 -10.32 12.97 -1.97
N GLY A 71 -10.74 12.69 -0.74
CA GLY A 71 -11.83 13.41 -0.15
C GLY A 71 -11.50 14.88 0.05
N LYS A 72 -10.28 15.14 0.47
CA LYS A 72 -9.85 16.51 0.69
C LYS A 72 -9.77 17.28 -0.62
N ASP A 73 -9.30 16.63 -1.68
CA ASP A 73 -9.26 17.28 -2.98
C ASP A 73 -10.65 17.65 -3.46
N GLN A 74 -11.60 16.75 -3.26
CA GLN A 74 -12.97 17.04 -3.65
C GLN A 74 -13.54 18.18 -2.82
N ALA A 75 -13.31 18.14 -1.53
CA ALA A 75 -13.77 19.20 -0.66
C ALA A 75 -13.11 20.53 -1.04
N GLY A 76 -11.82 20.47 -1.35
CA GLY A 76 -11.11 21.64 -1.79
C GLY A 76 -11.68 22.23 -3.04
N GLY A 77 -12.02 21.37 -4.00
CA GLY A 77 -12.64 21.82 -5.23
C GLY A 77 -13.95 22.51 -4.99
N LEU A 78 -14.77 21.89 -4.14
CA LEU A 78 -16.05 22.49 -3.79
C LEU A 78 -15.86 23.82 -3.07
N THR A 79 -14.91 23.85 -2.19
CA THR A 79 -14.65 25.04 -1.40
C THR A 79 -14.17 26.18 -2.29
N HIS A 80 -13.42 25.85 -3.30
CA HIS A 80 -12.87 26.88 -4.18
C HIS A 80 -13.88 27.48 -5.10
N VAL A 81 -15.00 26.85 -5.19
CA VAL A 81 -16.05 27.42 -6.02
C VAL A 81 -16.49 28.78 -5.55
N LYS A 82 -16.31 29.03 -4.28
CA LYS A 82 -16.69 30.35 -3.81
C LYS A 82 -15.76 31.42 -4.22
#